data_98d3d431775539660f999bb49011249d
#
_entry.id   98d3d431775539660f999bb49011249d
#
_cell.length_a   1.000
_cell.length_b   1.000
_cell.length_c   1.000
_cell.angle_alpha   90.00
_cell.angle_beta   90.00
_cell.angle_gamma   90.00
#
_symmetry.space_group_name_H-M   'P 1'
#
loop_
_entity.id
_entity.type
_entity.pdbx_description
1 polymer ?
#
loop_
_entity_poly.entity_id
_entity_poly.type
_entity_poly.pdbx_seq_one_letter_code
_entity_poly.pdbx_strand_id
1 'polypeptide(L)'
;MKLAHKNNTGEEQSLEDHSFNVANKAREDAEFIGQGDLLFLLGMFHDLGKADEKFQNKLTKNPTMHVDHAYAGAKYLYEKIKIRLSAKGVDKATRLQFNEIVAYVIAAHHGMFDIVDLESEQHAYNKLRNRIARPKSDYHFDSDVTNFANFLETKLEHYGYQDLGMLIDKSFENYQQALSKLDCQDSSEEVYYQSCFVRLYLSLLKNADILDTINAYGLLINPLKQEEKIRLNRSYLEAIEKKYGEFGSPTTRLNEIRSQIAERVKSRGESDSTGIYRLDLPTGAGKTNLSMRYAFHQLVDQNKSRFFYITPFLSILEQNAAEIRKVTGDAGVLEHHSNVIRQTDD
;
A
#
# COMPACT_ATOMS: atom_id res chain seq x y z
N MET A 1 13.83 17.08 21.77
CA MET A 1 13.56 16.41 20.48
C MET A 1 12.58 15.27 20.76
N LYS A 2 11.53 15.13 19.96
CA LYS A 2 10.61 13.98 20.03
C LYS A 2 11.13 12.91 19.06
N LEU A 3 11.02 11.64 19.44
CA LEU A 3 11.51 10.51 18.66
C LEU A 3 10.36 9.81 17.90
N ALA A 4 10.62 9.45 16.66
CA ALA A 4 9.73 8.57 15.89
C ALA A 4 10.02 7.08 16.17
N HIS A 5 11.30 6.74 16.13
CA HIS A 5 11.81 5.38 16.29
C HIS A 5 13.12 5.35 17.08
N LYS A 6 13.38 4.21 17.72
CA LYS A 6 14.65 3.86 18.35
C LYS A 6 14.86 2.35 18.16
N ASN A 7 16.01 1.97 17.58
CA ASN A 7 16.32 0.56 17.36
C ASN A 7 17.05 -0.07 18.56
N ASN A 8 17.31 -1.36 18.50
CA ASN A 8 17.99 -2.11 19.55
C ASN A 8 19.47 -1.71 19.72
N THR A 9 20.08 -1.10 18.72
CA THR A 9 21.47 -0.56 18.77
C THR A 9 21.54 0.83 19.37
N GLY A 10 20.40 1.44 19.68
CA GLY A 10 20.30 2.78 20.29
C GLY A 10 20.28 3.93 19.29
N GLU A 11 20.22 3.66 17.99
CA GLU A 11 20.04 4.68 16.96
C GLU A 11 18.63 5.26 17.04
N GLU A 12 18.53 6.58 16.94
CA GLU A 12 17.30 7.35 17.14
C GLU A 12 16.97 8.15 15.89
N GLN A 13 15.69 8.15 15.49
CA GLN A 13 15.16 9.02 14.46
C GLN A 13 14.25 10.07 15.07
N SER A 14 14.42 11.33 14.66
CA SER A 14 13.53 12.41 15.13
C SER A 14 12.14 12.26 14.50
N LEU A 15 11.10 12.64 15.25
CA LEU A 15 9.73 12.64 14.75
C LEU A 15 9.52 13.73 13.67
N GLU A 16 10.28 14.81 13.72
CA GLU A 16 10.28 15.86 12.69
C GLU A 16 10.78 15.32 11.37
N ASP A 17 11.99 14.74 11.34
CA ASP A 17 12.56 14.19 10.10
C ASP A 17 11.69 13.10 9.52
N HIS A 18 11.22 12.18 10.36
CA HIS A 18 10.31 11.12 9.95
C HIS A 18 9.04 11.67 9.28
N SER A 19 8.36 12.60 9.93
CA SER A 19 7.12 13.19 9.40
C SER A 19 7.32 13.82 8.02
N PHE A 20 8.39 14.60 7.82
CA PHE A 20 8.65 15.26 6.55
C PHE A 20 9.22 14.33 5.49
N ASN A 21 10.06 13.37 5.85
CA ASN A 21 10.57 12.37 4.90
C ASN A 21 9.42 11.52 4.36
N VAL A 22 8.53 11.03 5.22
CA VAL A 22 7.34 10.27 4.83
C VAL A 22 6.41 11.13 3.96
N ALA A 23 6.17 12.39 4.34
CA ALA A 23 5.34 13.31 3.56
C ALA A 23 5.90 13.54 2.15
N ASN A 24 7.20 13.83 2.02
CA ASN A 24 7.84 14.04 0.73
C ASN A 24 7.83 12.78 -0.12
N LYS A 25 8.18 11.63 0.46
CA LYS A 25 8.19 10.36 -0.26
C LYS A 25 6.79 9.95 -0.74
N ALA A 26 5.78 10.09 0.11
CA ALA A 26 4.38 9.81 -0.25
C ALA A 26 3.88 10.77 -1.36
N ARG A 27 4.27 12.06 -1.31
CA ARG A 27 4.00 13.05 -2.36
C ARG A 27 4.59 12.61 -3.70
N GLU A 28 5.90 12.33 -3.73
CA GLU A 28 6.60 11.89 -4.94
C GLU A 28 5.94 10.65 -5.56
N ASP A 29 5.65 9.66 -4.72
CA ASP A 29 5.01 8.41 -5.16
C ASP A 29 3.58 8.60 -5.65
N ALA A 30 2.91 9.71 -5.31
CA ALA A 30 1.54 10.03 -5.71
C ALA A 30 1.43 11.03 -6.86
N GLU A 31 2.53 11.64 -7.31
CA GLU A 31 2.51 12.64 -8.39
C GLU A 31 1.93 12.09 -9.69
N PHE A 32 2.24 10.83 -10.05
CA PHE A 32 1.76 10.21 -11.28
C PHE A 32 0.24 10.04 -11.37
N ILE A 33 -0.45 10.09 -10.22
CA ILE A 33 -1.93 10.05 -10.13
C ILE A 33 -2.54 11.41 -9.77
N GLY A 34 -1.72 12.45 -9.65
CA GLY A 34 -2.15 13.81 -9.29
C GLY A 34 -2.66 13.93 -7.84
N GLN A 35 -2.12 13.15 -6.92
CA GLN A 35 -2.52 13.13 -5.50
C GLN A 35 -1.38 13.56 -4.56
N GLY A 36 -0.40 14.27 -5.07
CA GLY A 36 0.80 14.66 -4.33
C GLY A 36 0.49 15.45 -3.06
N ASP A 37 -0.35 16.50 -3.15
CA ASP A 37 -0.67 17.33 -1.97
C ASP A 37 -1.44 16.55 -0.90
N LEU A 38 -2.36 15.67 -1.32
CA LEU A 38 -3.11 14.80 -0.39
C LEU A 38 -2.17 13.85 0.34
N LEU A 39 -1.27 13.18 -0.37
CA LEU A 39 -0.35 12.24 0.25
C LEU A 39 0.69 12.93 1.12
N PHE A 40 1.10 14.16 0.78
CA PHE A 40 1.91 15.00 1.65
C PHE A 40 1.21 15.30 2.98
N LEU A 41 -0.08 15.71 2.91
CA LEU A 41 -0.89 15.96 4.11
C LEU A 41 -0.99 14.70 4.99
N LEU A 42 -1.26 13.55 4.40
CA LEU A 42 -1.35 12.28 5.11
C LEU A 42 -0.02 11.90 5.78
N GLY A 43 1.08 11.97 5.03
CA GLY A 43 2.41 11.63 5.54
C GLY A 43 2.87 12.53 6.68
N MET A 44 2.60 13.83 6.58
CA MET A 44 2.99 14.80 7.58
C MET A 44 2.35 14.56 8.96
N PHE A 45 1.11 14.07 9.01
CA PHE A 45 0.34 13.94 10.25
C PHE A 45 0.05 12.50 10.68
N HIS A 46 0.50 11.47 9.93
CA HIS A 46 0.13 10.07 10.24
C HIS A 46 0.55 9.64 11.65
N ASP A 47 1.71 10.07 12.07
CA ASP A 47 2.36 9.71 13.34
C ASP A 47 2.32 10.81 14.40
N LEU A 48 1.43 11.79 14.26
CA LEU A 48 1.33 12.93 15.18
C LEU A 48 1.22 12.50 16.66
N GLY A 49 0.55 11.39 16.93
CA GLY A 49 0.40 10.85 18.29
C GLY A 49 1.68 10.34 18.93
N LYS A 50 2.74 10.11 18.15
CA LYS A 50 4.06 9.77 18.71
C LYS A 50 4.66 10.92 19.53
N ALA A 51 4.20 12.17 19.38
CA ALA A 51 4.63 13.30 20.19
C ALA A 51 4.18 13.23 21.66
N ASP A 52 3.15 12.41 21.99
CA ASP A 52 2.65 12.19 23.36
C ASP A 52 3.75 11.69 24.31
N GLU A 53 3.74 12.17 25.56
CA GLU A 53 4.73 11.80 26.56
C GLU A 53 4.76 10.30 26.85
N LYS A 54 3.60 9.62 26.85
CA LYS A 54 3.54 8.16 27.10
C LYS A 54 4.21 7.40 25.96
N PHE A 55 4.01 7.85 24.70
CA PHE A 55 4.70 7.24 23.57
C PHE A 55 6.21 7.44 23.66
N GLN A 56 6.67 8.64 24.00
CA GLN A 56 8.10 8.93 24.21
C GLN A 56 8.69 8.08 25.35
N ASN A 57 7.95 7.89 26.44
CA ASN A 57 8.34 7.00 27.53
C ASN A 57 8.39 5.53 27.10
N LYS A 58 7.49 5.08 26.20
CA LYS A 58 7.56 3.75 25.60
C LYS A 58 8.89 3.54 24.89
N LEU A 59 9.32 4.47 24.04
CA LEU A 59 10.57 4.37 23.27
C LEU A 59 11.83 4.37 24.16
N THR A 60 11.80 5.11 25.28
CA THR A 60 12.99 5.38 26.08
C THR A 60 13.09 4.56 27.36
N LYS A 61 11.95 4.14 27.95
CA LYS A 61 11.92 3.54 29.29
C LYS A 61 11.20 2.19 29.35
N ASN A 62 10.14 1.98 28.55
CA ASN A 62 9.31 0.78 28.63
C ASN A 62 8.80 0.32 27.25
N PRO A 63 9.62 -0.43 26.47
CA PRO A 63 9.27 -0.86 25.11
C PRO A 63 8.03 -1.74 25.01
N THR A 64 7.62 -2.41 26.09
CA THR A 64 6.46 -3.32 26.10
C THR A 64 5.12 -2.61 26.27
N MET A 65 5.12 -1.30 26.58
CA MET A 65 3.89 -0.53 26.75
C MET A 65 3.18 -0.34 25.42
N HIS A 66 1.89 -0.71 25.36
CA HIS A 66 1.05 -0.43 24.19
C HIS A 66 0.51 0.99 24.27
N VAL A 67 0.83 1.84 23.29
CA VAL A 67 0.30 3.20 23.16
C VAL A 67 -0.24 3.37 21.74
N ASP A 68 -1.54 3.63 21.64
CA ASP A 68 -2.20 3.96 20.37
C ASP A 68 -1.88 5.41 19.99
N HIS A 69 -1.24 5.61 18.85
CA HIS A 69 -0.82 6.93 18.37
C HIS A 69 -1.46 7.33 17.02
N ALA A 70 -2.02 6.36 16.27
CA ALA A 70 -2.53 6.62 14.92
C ALA A 70 -3.75 7.56 14.90
N TYR A 71 -4.61 7.49 15.92
CA TYR A 71 -5.83 8.29 15.94
C TYR A 71 -5.64 9.76 16.28
N ALA A 72 -4.53 10.16 16.87
CA ALA A 72 -4.26 11.57 17.17
C ALA A 72 -4.18 12.41 15.90
N GLY A 73 -3.42 11.94 14.90
CA GLY A 73 -3.34 12.59 13.59
C GLY A 73 -4.67 12.60 12.84
N ALA A 74 -5.37 11.46 12.85
CA ALA A 74 -6.68 11.35 12.25
C ALA A 74 -7.69 12.34 12.85
N LYS A 75 -7.75 12.45 14.18
CA LYS A 75 -8.64 13.39 14.88
C LYS A 75 -8.25 14.84 14.59
N TYR A 76 -6.97 15.15 14.63
CA TYR A 76 -6.48 16.51 14.36
C TYR A 76 -6.91 16.98 12.97
N LEU A 77 -6.61 16.22 11.93
CA LEU A 77 -6.99 16.57 10.57
C LEU A 77 -8.51 16.56 10.37
N TYR A 78 -9.22 15.63 10.99
CA TYR A 78 -10.69 15.62 10.91
C TYR A 78 -11.32 16.93 11.38
N GLU A 79 -10.83 17.50 12.49
CA GLU A 79 -11.31 18.78 13.01
C GLU A 79 -10.90 19.95 12.09
N LYS A 80 -9.65 20.00 11.63
CA LYS A 80 -9.13 21.06 10.75
C LYS A 80 -9.82 21.09 9.38
N ILE A 81 -9.97 19.93 8.74
CA ILE A 81 -10.66 19.79 7.45
C ILE A 81 -12.13 20.19 7.56
N LYS A 82 -12.81 19.72 8.63
CA LYS A 82 -14.20 20.09 8.89
C LYS A 82 -14.39 21.61 8.96
N ILE A 83 -13.53 22.31 9.69
CA ILE A 83 -13.59 23.77 9.83
C ILE A 83 -13.29 24.44 8.50
N ARG A 84 -12.18 24.06 7.83
CA ARG A 84 -11.74 24.69 6.58
C ARG A 84 -12.75 24.57 5.45
N LEU A 85 -13.22 23.36 5.17
CA LEU A 85 -14.14 23.11 4.07
C LEU A 85 -15.57 23.64 4.37
N SER A 86 -15.96 23.72 5.67
CA SER A 86 -17.20 24.41 6.04
C SER A 86 -17.14 25.90 5.75
N ALA A 87 -16.03 26.54 6.08
CA ALA A 87 -15.84 27.97 5.81
C ALA A 87 -15.83 28.29 4.29
N LYS A 88 -15.46 27.32 3.45
CA LYS A 88 -15.51 27.41 1.99
C LYS A 88 -16.88 27.07 1.40
N GLY A 89 -17.87 26.72 2.20
CA GLY A 89 -19.20 26.39 1.72
C GLY A 89 -19.32 25.01 1.04
N VAL A 90 -18.33 24.13 1.20
CA VAL A 90 -18.43 22.75 0.70
C VAL A 90 -19.60 22.06 1.37
N ASP A 91 -20.44 21.38 0.60
CA ASP A 91 -21.62 20.68 1.14
C ASP A 91 -21.23 19.61 2.17
N LYS A 92 -22.18 19.28 3.07
CA LYS A 92 -21.92 18.40 4.19
C LYS A 92 -21.52 16.98 3.78
N ALA A 93 -22.11 16.43 2.72
CA ALA A 93 -21.88 15.06 2.30
C ALA A 93 -20.46 14.90 1.72
N THR A 94 -20.10 15.77 0.77
CA THR A 94 -18.77 15.81 0.14
C THR A 94 -17.66 16.05 1.16
N ARG A 95 -17.87 17.01 2.08
CA ARG A 95 -16.92 17.29 3.15
C ARG A 95 -16.74 16.11 4.09
N LEU A 96 -17.81 15.44 4.46
CA LEU A 96 -17.76 14.28 5.36
C LEU A 96 -17.03 13.12 4.69
N GLN A 97 -17.29 12.84 3.44
CA GLN A 97 -16.65 11.80 2.65
C GLN A 97 -15.12 12.01 2.60
N PHE A 98 -14.68 13.18 2.17
CA PHE A 98 -13.24 13.49 2.12
C PHE A 98 -12.58 13.37 3.50
N ASN A 99 -13.24 13.92 4.52
CA ASN A 99 -12.73 13.92 5.87
C ASN A 99 -12.59 12.50 6.46
N GLU A 100 -13.54 11.61 6.15
CA GLU A 100 -13.46 10.21 6.57
C GLU A 100 -12.38 9.43 5.83
N ILE A 101 -12.15 9.71 4.55
CA ILE A 101 -11.06 9.10 3.79
C ILE A 101 -9.71 9.46 4.42
N VAL A 102 -9.47 10.75 4.66
CA VAL A 102 -8.21 11.22 5.29
C VAL A 102 -8.03 10.59 6.67
N ALA A 103 -9.08 10.64 7.50
CA ALA A 103 -9.02 10.10 8.85
C ALA A 103 -8.81 8.58 8.86
N TYR A 104 -9.46 7.84 7.95
CA TYR A 104 -9.30 6.40 7.84
C TYR A 104 -7.90 6.01 7.40
N VAL A 105 -7.35 6.65 6.38
CA VAL A 105 -6.00 6.32 5.88
C VAL A 105 -4.96 6.51 6.99
N ILE A 106 -5.06 7.58 7.76
CA ILE A 106 -4.18 7.80 8.91
C ILE A 106 -4.43 6.76 9.99
N ALA A 107 -5.69 6.55 10.42
CA ALA A 107 -5.99 5.60 11.49
C ALA A 107 -5.64 4.15 11.16
N ALA A 108 -5.61 3.80 9.86
CA ALA A 108 -5.39 2.45 9.35
C ALA A 108 -3.94 2.18 8.91
N HIS A 109 -2.99 3.13 9.05
CA HIS A 109 -1.64 2.94 8.49
C HIS A 109 -0.89 1.75 9.13
N HIS A 110 -1.20 1.35 10.35
CA HIS A 110 -0.69 0.11 10.96
C HIS A 110 -1.49 -1.14 10.58
N GLY A 111 -2.76 -1.01 10.21
CA GLY A 111 -3.60 -2.13 9.81
C GLY A 111 -5.00 -1.70 9.43
N MET A 112 -5.52 -2.24 8.33
CA MET A 112 -6.90 -1.98 7.91
C MET A 112 -7.91 -2.56 8.92
N PHE A 113 -9.03 -1.87 9.07
CA PHE A 113 -10.16 -2.31 9.89
C PHE A 113 -11.48 -1.96 9.22
N ASP A 114 -12.55 -2.66 9.58
CA ASP A 114 -13.89 -2.37 9.08
C ASP A 114 -14.42 -1.09 9.69
N ILE A 115 -14.89 -0.16 8.85
CA ILE A 115 -15.46 1.12 9.30
C ILE A 115 -16.81 0.90 9.98
N VAL A 116 -17.60 -0.05 9.47
CA VAL A 116 -18.91 -0.42 10.02
C VAL A 116 -18.74 -1.67 10.87
N ASP A 117 -19.26 -1.62 12.09
CA ASP A 117 -19.32 -2.75 13.00
C ASP A 117 -20.75 -2.96 13.49
N LEU A 118 -21.10 -4.18 13.86
CA LEU A 118 -22.42 -4.54 14.33
C LEU A 118 -22.41 -4.68 15.85
N GLU A 119 -23.16 -3.83 16.54
CA GLU A 119 -23.39 -3.96 17.98
C GLU A 119 -24.45 -5.05 18.27
N SER A 120 -25.40 -5.26 17.31
CA SER A 120 -26.38 -6.33 17.25
C SER A 120 -26.84 -6.55 15.82
N GLU A 121 -27.64 -7.61 15.54
CA GLU A 121 -28.20 -7.87 14.19
C GLU A 121 -28.95 -6.67 13.58
N GLN A 122 -29.38 -5.71 14.41
CA GLN A 122 -30.16 -4.55 13.98
C GLN A 122 -29.46 -3.20 14.18
N HIS A 123 -28.26 -3.18 14.75
CA HIS A 123 -27.58 -1.92 15.09
C HIS A 123 -26.17 -1.90 14.54
N ALA A 124 -26.03 -1.24 13.39
CA ALA A 124 -24.73 -0.95 12.80
C ALA A 124 -24.23 0.43 13.24
N TYR A 125 -22.95 0.54 13.56
CA TYR A 125 -22.34 1.83 13.89
C TYR A 125 -21.04 2.06 13.11
N ASN A 126 -20.73 3.35 12.89
CA ASN A 126 -19.48 3.73 12.25
C ASN A 126 -18.35 3.82 13.30
N LYS A 127 -17.50 2.82 13.30
CA LYS A 127 -16.40 2.65 14.26
C LYS A 127 -15.37 3.80 14.20
N LEU A 128 -15.06 4.28 12.99
CA LEU A 128 -14.15 5.39 12.80
C LEU A 128 -14.71 6.68 13.41
N ARG A 129 -15.96 7.05 13.07
CA ARG A 129 -16.62 8.25 13.60
C ARG A 129 -16.73 8.20 15.12
N ASN A 130 -17.18 7.08 15.67
CA ASN A 130 -17.32 6.90 17.10
C ASN A 130 -15.97 7.07 17.81
N ARG A 131 -14.91 6.54 17.22
CA ARG A 131 -13.59 6.66 17.81
C ARG A 131 -13.06 8.09 17.71
N ILE A 132 -13.18 8.76 16.55
CA ILE A 132 -12.79 10.17 16.37
C ILE A 132 -13.60 11.10 17.30
N ALA A 133 -14.86 10.78 17.57
CA ALA A 133 -15.72 11.59 18.45
C ALA A 133 -15.34 11.55 19.94
N ARG A 134 -14.55 10.56 20.39
CA ARG A 134 -14.09 10.46 21.77
C ARG A 134 -13.29 11.69 22.22
N PRO A 135 -13.21 11.99 23.51
CA PRO A 135 -12.39 13.08 24.05
C PRO A 135 -10.93 12.94 23.65
N LYS A 136 -10.21 14.04 23.52
CA LYS A 136 -8.77 14.05 23.21
C LYS A 136 -7.93 13.28 24.23
N SER A 137 -8.35 13.26 25.49
CA SER A 137 -7.72 12.47 26.55
C SER A 137 -7.63 10.99 26.27
N ASP A 138 -8.58 10.43 25.51
CA ASP A 138 -8.62 9.00 25.16
C ASP A 138 -7.58 8.61 24.11
N TYR A 139 -6.95 9.60 23.47
CA TYR A 139 -5.91 9.42 22.43
C TYR A 139 -4.53 9.88 22.90
N HIS A 140 -4.41 10.20 24.18
CA HIS A 140 -3.20 10.87 24.66
C HIS A 140 -2.88 12.14 23.86
N PHE A 141 -3.92 12.88 23.45
CA PHE A 141 -3.78 14.14 22.71
C PHE A 141 -3.57 15.28 23.71
N ASP A 142 -2.38 15.35 24.25
CA ASP A 142 -1.97 16.32 25.23
C ASP A 142 -1.42 17.64 24.60
N SER A 143 -0.84 18.49 25.44
CA SER A 143 -0.20 19.72 24.99
C SER A 143 0.99 19.47 24.07
N ASP A 144 1.72 18.37 24.25
CA ASP A 144 2.89 18.02 23.45
C ASP A 144 2.50 17.66 22.01
N VAL A 145 1.42 16.90 21.84
CA VAL A 145 0.86 16.59 20.52
C VAL A 145 0.37 17.87 19.82
N THR A 146 -0.32 18.75 20.56
CA THR A 146 -0.78 20.03 20.02
C THR A 146 0.39 20.93 19.62
N ASN A 147 1.42 21.03 20.47
CA ASN A 147 2.62 21.82 20.19
C ASN A 147 3.38 21.28 18.99
N PHE A 148 3.49 19.97 18.87
CA PHE A 148 4.15 19.35 17.72
C PHE A 148 3.34 19.54 16.42
N ALA A 149 2.02 19.46 16.45
CA ALA A 149 1.18 19.78 15.30
C ALA A 149 1.38 21.23 14.84
N ASN A 150 1.34 22.18 15.77
CA ASN A 150 1.61 23.59 15.47
C ASN A 150 3.03 23.81 14.91
N PHE A 151 4.01 23.10 15.44
CA PHE A 151 5.39 23.15 14.92
C PHE A 151 5.44 22.64 13.47
N LEU A 152 4.82 21.52 13.14
CA LEU A 152 4.75 21.03 11.76
C LEU A 152 4.10 22.06 10.83
N GLU A 153 3.03 22.73 11.27
CA GLU A 153 2.38 23.80 10.50
C GLU A 153 3.34 24.95 10.16
N THR A 154 4.26 25.34 11.07
CA THR A 154 5.23 26.41 10.80
C THR A 154 6.24 26.09 9.69
N LYS A 155 6.41 24.82 9.35
CA LYS A 155 7.34 24.37 8.30
C LYS A 155 6.75 24.33 6.91
N LEU A 156 5.44 24.48 6.76
CA LEU A 156 4.72 24.33 5.50
C LEU A 156 5.20 25.25 4.38
N GLU A 157 5.67 26.47 4.71
CA GLU A 157 6.22 27.42 3.73
C GLU A 157 7.41 26.82 2.95
N HIS A 158 8.26 26.03 3.60
CA HIS A 158 9.40 25.36 2.95
C HIS A 158 8.96 24.35 1.87
N TYR A 159 7.72 23.89 1.97
CA TYR A 159 7.14 22.90 1.05
C TYR A 159 6.16 23.51 0.05
N GLY A 160 6.06 24.87 0.02
CA GLY A 160 5.24 25.61 -0.92
C GLY A 160 3.78 25.78 -0.51
N TYR A 161 3.49 25.67 0.80
CA TYR A 161 2.17 25.94 1.37
C TYR A 161 2.24 27.09 2.36
N GLN A 162 1.41 28.11 2.15
CA GLN A 162 1.35 29.27 3.05
C GLN A 162 0.92 28.86 4.47
N ASP A 163 -0.02 27.93 4.57
CA ASP A 163 -0.56 27.42 5.83
C ASP A 163 -1.20 26.04 5.64
N LEU A 164 -1.67 25.42 6.72
CA LEU A 164 -2.40 24.14 6.67
C LEU A 164 -3.71 24.25 5.89
N GLY A 165 -4.36 25.42 5.91
CA GLY A 165 -5.58 25.65 5.14
C GLY A 165 -5.36 25.53 3.64
N MET A 166 -4.26 26.09 3.11
CA MET A 166 -3.86 25.93 1.71
C MET A 166 -3.56 24.47 1.35
N LEU A 167 -2.85 23.75 2.24
CA LEU A 167 -2.57 22.33 2.01
C LEU A 167 -3.84 21.49 2.00
N ILE A 168 -4.80 21.76 2.91
CA ILE A 168 -6.11 21.10 2.90
C ILE A 168 -6.87 21.39 1.62
N ASP A 169 -6.87 22.64 1.16
CA ASP A 169 -7.55 23.03 -0.08
C ASP A 169 -7.00 22.27 -1.29
N LYS A 170 -5.69 22.26 -1.46
CA LYS A 170 -5.04 21.53 -2.56
C LYS A 170 -5.28 20.02 -2.47
N SER A 171 -5.22 19.46 -1.27
CA SER A 171 -5.53 18.04 -1.04
C SER A 171 -6.97 17.69 -1.42
N PHE A 172 -7.92 18.57 -1.10
CA PHE A 172 -9.30 18.41 -1.49
C PHE A 172 -9.49 18.55 -3.00
N GLU A 173 -8.82 19.51 -3.66
CA GLU A 173 -8.80 19.66 -5.10
C GLU A 173 -8.21 18.42 -5.80
N ASN A 174 -7.10 17.88 -5.33
CA ASN A 174 -6.53 16.63 -5.84
C ASN A 174 -7.57 15.49 -5.81
N TYR A 175 -8.25 15.31 -4.67
CA TYR A 175 -9.29 14.30 -4.50
C TYR A 175 -10.48 14.51 -5.46
N GLN A 176 -10.98 15.74 -5.57
CA GLN A 176 -12.08 16.09 -6.48
C GLN A 176 -11.72 15.83 -7.94
N GLN A 177 -10.50 16.16 -8.35
CA GLN A 177 -10.00 15.88 -9.69
C GLN A 177 -9.90 14.39 -9.98
N ALA A 178 -9.53 13.57 -8.99
CA ALA A 178 -9.52 12.11 -9.16
C ALA A 178 -10.93 11.57 -9.37
N LEU A 179 -11.90 12.02 -8.56
CA LEU A 179 -13.29 11.60 -8.70
C LEU A 179 -13.89 12.03 -10.05
N SER A 180 -13.59 13.25 -10.51
CA SER A 180 -14.13 13.75 -11.78
C SER A 180 -13.66 12.99 -13.03
N LYS A 181 -12.59 12.20 -12.91
CA LYS A 181 -12.08 11.34 -13.99
C LYS A 181 -12.73 9.95 -14.00
N LEU A 182 -13.52 9.62 -13.00
CA LEU A 182 -14.23 8.34 -12.94
C LEU A 182 -15.47 8.42 -13.85
N ASP A 183 -15.57 7.48 -14.77
CA ASP A 183 -16.77 7.27 -15.60
C ASP A 183 -17.57 6.13 -14.97
N CYS A 184 -18.35 6.46 -13.94
CA CYS A 184 -19.15 5.50 -13.18
C CYS A 184 -20.56 5.42 -13.74
N GLN A 185 -21.08 4.21 -13.95
CA GLN A 185 -22.42 3.98 -14.44
C GLN A 185 -23.49 4.09 -13.34
N ASP A 186 -23.11 3.81 -12.10
CA ASP A 186 -23.98 3.90 -10.94
C ASP A 186 -23.20 4.20 -9.63
N SER A 187 -23.95 4.40 -8.54
CA SER A 187 -23.38 4.70 -7.23
C SER A 187 -22.56 3.55 -6.63
N SER A 188 -22.84 2.31 -7.00
CA SER A 188 -22.10 1.14 -6.49
C SER A 188 -20.71 1.10 -7.10
N GLU A 189 -20.60 1.41 -8.39
CA GLU A 189 -19.32 1.52 -9.08
C GLU A 189 -18.50 2.69 -8.54
N GLU A 190 -19.12 3.83 -8.27
CA GLU A 190 -18.45 4.97 -7.62
C GLU A 190 -17.86 4.59 -6.25
N VAL A 191 -18.64 3.94 -5.39
CA VAL A 191 -18.19 3.46 -4.07
C VAL A 191 -17.03 2.46 -4.22
N TYR A 192 -17.09 1.57 -5.20
CA TYR A 192 -16.01 0.64 -5.49
C TYR A 192 -14.70 1.37 -5.83
N TYR A 193 -14.73 2.33 -6.77
CA TYR A 193 -13.54 3.11 -7.13
C TYR A 193 -13.01 3.96 -5.98
N GLN A 194 -13.89 4.56 -5.19
CA GLN A 194 -13.48 5.28 -3.97
C GLN A 194 -12.76 4.35 -2.98
N SER A 195 -13.23 3.12 -2.82
CA SER A 195 -12.55 2.12 -1.99
C SER A 195 -11.17 1.73 -2.54
N CYS A 196 -11.00 1.72 -3.86
CA CYS A 196 -9.70 1.53 -4.50
C CYS A 196 -8.75 2.69 -4.22
N PHE A 197 -9.22 3.94 -4.27
CA PHE A 197 -8.42 5.11 -3.90
C PHE A 197 -7.96 5.05 -2.44
N VAL A 198 -8.84 4.73 -1.50
CA VAL A 198 -8.48 4.59 -0.08
C VAL A 198 -7.35 3.57 0.10
N ARG A 199 -7.46 2.41 -0.54
CA ARG A 199 -6.42 1.36 -0.50
C ARG A 199 -5.11 1.82 -1.13
N LEU A 200 -5.18 2.56 -2.23
CA LEU A 200 -4.01 3.11 -2.90
C LEU A 200 -3.30 4.16 -2.02
N TYR A 201 -4.05 5.11 -1.45
CA TYR A 201 -3.51 6.12 -0.54
C TYR A 201 -2.86 5.47 0.70
N LEU A 202 -3.53 4.49 1.28
CA LEU A 202 -2.98 3.72 2.41
C LEU A 202 -1.69 2.98 2.02
N SER A 203 -1.66 2.38 0.83
CA SER A 203 -0.47 1.69 0.32
C SER A 203 0.70 2.63 0.10
N LEU A 204 0.47 3.80 -0.49
CA LEU A 204 1.50 4.82 -0.72
C LEU A 204 2.04 5.38 0.60
N LEU A 205 1.15 5.69 1.54
CA LEU A 205 1.55 6.15 2.88
C LEU A 205 2.39 5.10 3.61
N LYS A 206 1.93 3.86 3.67
CA LYS A 206 2.66 2.76 4.33
C LYS A 206 4.01 2.47 3.67
N ASN A 207 4.08 2.53 2.35
CA ASN A 207 5.34 2.35 1.64
C ASN A 207 6.35 3.45 2.02
N ALA A 208 5.92 4.69 2.07
CA ALA A 208 6.76 5.82 2.46
C ALA A 208 7.24 5.70 3.92
N ASP A 209 6.35 5.36 4.86
CA ASP A 209 6.64 5.15 6.28
C ASP A 209 7.65 4.02 6.49
N ILE A 210 7.41 2.85 5.90
CA ILE A 210 8.31 1.70 6.00
C ILE A 210 9.69 2.01 5.40
N LEU A 211 9.74 2.64 4.23
CA LEU A 211 11.00 2.98 3.58
C LEU A 211 11.80 4.01 4.39
N ASP A 212 11.16 5.01 4.95
CA ASP A 212 11.85 5.99 5.80
C ASP A 212 12.40 5.34 7.07
N THR A 213 11.61 4.47 7.73
CA THR A 213 12.06 3.72 8.91
C THR A 213 13.26 2.82 8.59
N ILE A 214 13.24 2.09 7.48
CA ILE A 214 14.35 1.23 7.05
C ILE A 214 15.59 2.06 6.73
N ASN A 215 15.43 3.18 6.02
CA ASN A 215 16.53 4.06 5.63
C ASN A 215 17.18 4.74 6.84
N ALA A 216 16.41 5.12 7.85
CA ALA A 216 16.91 5.70 9.09
C ALA A 216 17.90 4.79 9.84
N TYR A 217 17.83 3.48 9.61
CA TYR A 217 18.73 2.49 10.20
C TYR A 217 19.81 1.99 9.24
N GLY A 218 20.00 2.67 8.11
CA GLY A 218 21.03 2.31 7.13
C GLY A 218 20.76 1.03 6.35
N LEU A 219 19.57 0.45 6.49
CA LEU A 219 19.13 -0.73 5.73
C LEU A 219 18.58 -0.29 4.38
N LEU A 220 19.44 0.30 3.54
CA LEU A 220 19.06 0.79 2.22
C LEU A 220 18.57 -0.36 1.33
N ILE A 221 17.28 -0.39 1.06
CA ILE A 221 16.74 -1.21 -0.01
C ILE A 221 16.90 -0.42 -1.31
N ASN A 222 17.91 -0.76 -2.10
CA ASN A 222 18.04 -0.23 -3.44
C ASN A 222 17.07 -0.98 -4.36
N PRO A 223 16.00 -0.34 -4.87
CA PRO A 223 15.13 -0.98 -5.84
C PRO A 223 15.93 -1.32 -7.10
N LEU A 224 15.69 -2.48 -7.68
CA LEU A 224 16.29 -2.86 -8.95
C LEU A 224 16.05 -1.75 -9.98
N LYS A 225 17.11 -1.34 -10.69
CA LYS A 225 17.01 -0.41 -11.82
C LYS A 225 16.17 -1.04 -12.94
N GLN A 226 15.58 -0.22 -13.78
CA GLN A 226 14.72 -0.70 -14.87
C GLN A 226 15.45 -1.70 -15.81
N GLU A 227 16.71 -1.45 -16.09
CA GLU A 227 17.54 -2.35 -16.90
C GLU A 227 17.75 -3.72 -16.25
N GLU A 228 17.92 -3.74 -14.93
CA GLU A 228 18.08 -4.97 -14.15
C GLU A 228 16.77 -5.78 -14.14
N LYS A 229 15.63 -5.11 -13.98
CA LYS A 229 14.30 -5.74 -14.09
C LYS A 229 14.07 -6.35 -15.46
N ILE A 230 14.41 -5.64 -16.53
CA ILE A 230 14.28 -6.14 -17.91
C ILE A 230 15.17 -7.37 -18.11
N ARG A 231 16.43 -7.34 -17.65
CA ARG A 231 17.31 -8.50 -17.73
C ARG A 231 16.78 -9.70 -16.97
N LEU A 232 16.27 -9.47 -15.75
CA LEU A 232 15.72 -10.50 -14.90
C LEU A 232 14.46 -11.11 -15.54
N ASN A 233 13.53 -10.30 -16.03
CA ASN A 233 12.32 -10.79 -16.71
C ASN A 233 12.67 -11.63 -17.96
N ARG A 234 13.67 -11.22 -18.74
CA ARG A 234 14.16 -12.00 -19.89
C ARG A 234 14.75 -13.35 -19.46
N SER A 235 15.53 -13.38 -18.39
CA SER A 235 16.09 -14.65 -17.89
C SER A 235 15.01 -15.62 -17.45
N TYR A 236 13.90 -15.15 -16.85
CA TYR A 236 12.76 -15.99 -16.50
C TYR A 236 12.04 -16.51 -17.74
N LEU A 237 11.86 -15.67 -18.76
CA LEU A 237 11.27 -16.10 -20.03
C LEU A 237 12.14 -17.14 -20.72
N GLU A 238 13.44 -16.93 -20.80
CA GLU A 238 14.40 -17.89 -21.38
C GLU A 238 14.37 -19.23 -20.63
N ALA A 239 14.30 -19.20 -19.30
CA ALA A 239 14.25 -20.41 -18.48
C ALA A 239 12.97 -21.22 -18.71
N ILE A 240 11.79 -20.57 -18.80
CA ILE A 240 10.53 -21.28 -19.08
C ILE A 240 10.48 -21.81 -20.51
N GLU A 241 10.96 -21.06 -21.49
CA GLU A 241 11.01 -21.52 -22.89
C GLU A 241 12.00 -22.69 -23.06
N LYS A 242 13.15 -22.66 -22.39
CA LYS A 242 14.06 -23.78 -22.33
C LYS A 242 13.38 -25.04 -21.77
N LYS A 243 12.65 -24.93 -20.65
CA LYS A 243 11.88 -26.02 -20.06
C LYS A 243 10.87 -26.62 -21.05
N TYR A 244 10.18 -25.77 -21.83
CA TYR A 244 9.27 -26.25 -22.87
C TYR A 244 10.02 -26.90 -24.04
N GLY A 245 11.20 -26.42 -24.42
CA GLY A 245 12.07 -27.06 -25.42
C GLY A 245 12.56 -28.45 -25.02
N GLU A 246 12.76 -28.69 -23.73
CA GLU A 246 13.21 -29.99 -23.19
C GLU A 246 12.13 -31.10 -23.28
N PHE A 247 10.85 -30.75 -23.44
CA PHE A 247 9.79 -31.75 -23.62
C PHE A 247 9.87 -32.52 -24.96
N GLY A 248 10.64 -31.99 -25.94
CA GLY A 248 10.86 -32.67 -27.23
C GLY A 248 9.59 -32.82 -28.08
N SER A 249 9.69 -33.68 -29.10
CA SER A 249 8.54 -33.97 -29.95
C SER A 249 7.53 -34.87 -29.24
N PRO A 250 6.24 -34.55 -29.29
CA PRO A 250 5.19 -35.36 -28.61
C PRO A 250 5.10 -36.74 -29.20
N THR A 251 5.12 -37.72 -28.32
CA THR A 251 5.03 -39.16 -28.71
C THR A 251 3.65 -39.77 -28.48
N THR A 252 2.75 -39.03 -27.83
CA THR A 252 1.38 -39.49 -27.53
C THR A 252 0.37 -38.41 -27.88
N ARG A 253 -0.88 -38.81 -28.15
CA ARG A 253 -1.98 -37.88 -28.44
C ARG A 253 -2.19 -36.86 -27.33
N LEU A 254 -2.00 -37.27 -26.06
CA LEU A 254 -2.11 -36.35 -24.92
C LEU A 254 -1.02 -35.29 -24.95
N ASN A 255 0.22 -35.67 -25.27
CA ASN A 255 1.33 -34.74 -25.36
C ASN A 255 1.22 -33.82 -26.57
N GLU A 256 0.63 -34.28 -27.68
CA GLU A 256 0.29 -33.41 -28.82
C GLU A 256 -0.67 -32.30 -28.41
N ILE A 257 -1.74 -32.64 -27.68
CA ILE A 257 -2.72 -31.67 -27.17
C ILE A 257 -2.06 -30.71 -26.23
N ARG A 258 -1.22 -31.18 -25.29
CA ARG A 258 -0.48 -30.33 -24.36
C ARG A 258 0.45 -29.34 -25.10
N SER A 259 1.16 -29.80 -26.11
CA SER A 259 2.03 -28.93 -26.93
C SER A 259 1.24 -27.87 -27.68
N GLN A 260 0.10 -28.25 -28.30
CA GLN A 260 -0.77 -27.27 -28.96
C GLN A 260 -1.33 -26.23 -28.01
N ILE A 261 -1.73 -26.61 -26.80
CA ILE A 261 -2.17 -25.68 -25.73
C ILE A 261 -1.03 -24.78 -25.34
N ALA A 262 0.17 -25.34 -25.15
CA ALA A 262 1.35 -24.59 -24.73
C ALA A 262 1.75 -23.52 -25.77
N GLU A 263 1.73 -23.85 -27.06
CA GLU A 263 1.99 -22.88 -28.13
C GLU A 263 0.90 -21.81 -28.22
N ARG A 264 -0.36 -22.18 -28.04
CA ARG A 264 -1.45 -21.20 -28.00
C ARG A 264 -1.31 -20.24 -26.82
N VAL A 265 -0.94 -20.74 -25.63
CA VAL A 265 -0.71 -19.91 -24.43
C VAL A 265 0.47 -18.97 -24.63
N LYS A 266 1.55 -19.44 -25.25
CA LYS A 266 2.70 -18.59 -25.65
C LYS A 266 2.23 -17.45 -26.55
N SER A 267 1.62 -17.78 -27.69
CA SER A 267 1.14 -16.78 -28.66
C SER A 267 0.20 -15.75 -28.05
N ARG A 268 -0.66 -16.18 -27.11
CA ARG A 268 -1.52 -15.26 -26.35
C ARG A 268 -0.70 -14.39 -25.38
N GLY A 269 0.30 -14.95 -24.69
CA GLY A 269 1.21 -14.18 -23.83
C GLY A 269 1.95 -13.09 -24.59
N GLU A 270 2.39 -13.37 -25.82
CA GLU A 270 3.08 -12.41 -26.71
C GLU A 270 2.15 -11.29 -27.21
N SER A 271 0.87 -11.60 -27.50
CA SER A 271 -0.01 -10.70 -28.23
C SER A 271 -1.13 -10.04 -27.42
N ASP A 272 -1.51 -10.60 -26.27
CA ASP A 272 -2.62 -10.07 -25.47
C ASP A 272 -2.29 -8.69 -24.87
N SER A 273 -3.23 -7.76 -25.00
CA SER A 273 -3.18 -6.46 -24.33
C SER A 273 -3.46 -6.59 -22.83
N THR A 274 -3.42 -5.47 -22.10
CA THR A 274 -3.87 -5.47 -20.69
C THR A 274 -5.36 -5.80 -20.60
N GLY A 275 -5.71 -6.78 -19.76
CA GLY A 275 -7.09 -7.24 -19.62
C GLY A 275 -7.23 -8.37 -18.60
N ILE A 276 -8.45 -8.90 -18.51
CA ILE A 276 -8.78 -10.09 -17.71
C ILE A 276 -8.93 -11.27 -18.65
N TYR A 277 -8.15 -12.31 -18.42
CA TYR A 277 -8.15 -13.51 -19.24
C TYR A 277 -8.44 -14.76 -18.41
N ARG A 278 -9.16 -15.70 -18.96
CA ARG A 278 -9.50 -16.97 -18.33
C ARG A 278 -8.77 -18.11 -19.00
N LEU A 279 -8.04 -18.91 -18.21
CA LEU A 279 -7.39 -20.14 -18.65
C LEU A 279 -8.15 -21.36 -18.07
N ASP A 280 -8.97 -22.00 -18.89
CA ASP A 280 -9.79 -23.14 -18.50
C ASP A 280 -9.19 -24.44 -19.05
N LEU A 281 -8.66 -25.26 -18.17
CA LEU A 281 -7.93 -26.48 -18.51
C LEU A 281 -8.25 -27.61 -17.52
N PRO A 282 -8.28 -28.88 -17.97
CA PRO A 282 -8.46 -30.02 -17.07
C PRO A 282 -7.27 -30.15 -16.09
N THR A 283 -7.49 -30.92 -15.03
CA THR A 283 -6.44 -31.29 -14.07
C THR A 283 -5.33 -32.07 -14.79
N GLY A 284 -4.07 -31.82 -14.43
CA GLY A 284 -2.92 -32.47 -15.08
C GLY A 284 -2.47 -31.87 -16.42
N ALA A 285 -3.13 -30.83 -16.92
CA ALA A 285 -2.73 -30.15 -18.16
C ALA A 285 -1.50 -29.22 -18.01
N GLY A 286 -0.93 -29.09 -16.81
CA GLY A 286 0.24 -28.24 -16.57
C GLY A 286 -0.09 -26.77 -16.33
N LYS A 287 -1.22 -26.45 -15.70
CA LYS A 287 -1.71 -25.07 -15.47
C LYS A 287 -0.65 -24.14 -14.90
N THR A 288 0.12 -24.58 -13.91
CA THR A 288 1.17 -23.76 -13.26
C THR A 288 2.24 -23.33 -14.25
N ASN A 289 2.76 -24.26 -15.06
CA ASN A 289 3.77 -23.93 -16.08
C ASN A 289 3.17 -23.08 -17.21
N LEU A 290 1.94 -23.34 -17.62
CA LEU A 290 1.26 -22.56 -18.66
C LEU A 290 0.97 -21.13 -18.20
N SER A 291 0.53 -20.94 -16.95
CA SER A 291 0.33 -19.60 -16.39
C SER A 291 1.64 -18.83 -16.22
N MET A 292 2.74 -19.49 -15.81
CA MET A 292 4.07 -18.88 -15.81
C MET A 292 4.52 -18.48 -17.22
N ARG A 293 4.38 -19.38 -18.20
CA ARG A 293 4.75 -19.08 -19.60
C ARG A 293 4.02 -17.86 -20.13
N TYR A 294 2.70 -17.79 -19.93
CA TYR A 294 1.90 -16.62 -20.27
C TYR A 294 2.39 -15.35 -19.55
N ALA A 295 2.56 -15.42 -18.25
CA ALA A 295 2.94 -14.28 -17.45
C ALA A 295 4.34 -13.75 -17.79
N PHE A 296 5.31 -14.63 -18.07
CA PHE A 296 6.67 -14.19 -18.40
C PHE A 296 6.76 -13.56 -19.78
N HIS A 297 5.96 -13.99 -20.76
CA HIS A 297 5.77 -13.27 -22.00
C HIS A 297 5.16 -11.89 -21.73
N GLN A 298 4.12 -11.79 -20.92
CA GLN A 298 3.53 -10.50 -20.56
C GLN A 298 4.51 -9.58 -19.81
N LEU A 299 5.38 -10.11 -18.94
CA LEU A 299 6.43 -9.33 -18.27
C LEU A 299 7.40 -8.69 -19.27
N VAL A 300 7.83 -9.45 -20.30
CA VAL A 300 8.80 -8.97 -21.30
C VAL A 300 8.11 -8.11 -22.35
N ASP A 301 7.06 -8.60 -23.00
CA ASP A 301 6.46 -7.98 -24.18
C ASP A 301 5.60 -6.76 -23.82
N GLN A 302 4.98 -6.74 -22.61
CA GLN A 302 4.19 -5.62 -22.10
C GLN A 302 4.93 -4.79 -21.03
N ASN A 303 6.25 -5.03 -20.85
CA ASN A 303 7.09 -4.32 -19.88
C ASN A 303 6.50 -4.25 -18.47
N LYS A 304 5.94 -5.37 -18.00
CA LYS A 304 5.43 -5.49 -16.62
C LYS A 304 6.59 -5.72 -15.66
N SER A 305 6.46 -5.26 -14.42
CA SER A 305 7.56 -5.33 -13.46
C SER A 305 7.39 -6.42 -12.40
N ARG A 306 6.21 -7.01 -12.26
CA ARG A 306 5.90 -8.00 -11.21
C ARG A 306 4.89 -9.03 -11.70
N PHE A 307 5.02 -10.23 -11.16
CA PHE A 307 4.09 -11.33 -11.33
C PHE A 307 3.59 -11.78 -9.95
N PHE A 308 2.28 -11.77 -9.74
CA PHE A 308 1.65 -12.26 -8.51
C PHE A 308 0.91 -13.56 -8.81
N TYR A 309 1.27 -14.62 -8.07
CA TYR A 309 0.59 -15.90 -8.13
C TYR A 309 -0.23 -16.11 -6.86
N ILE A 310 -1.55 -16.04 -6.97
CA ILE A 310 -2.46 -16.07 -5.82
C ILE A 310 -3.22 -17.39 -5.83
N THR A 311 -3.23 -18.12 -4.72
CA THR A 311 -3.97 -19.35 -4.53
C THR A 311 -4.80 -19.33 -3.25
N PRO A 312 -5.98 -19.97 -3.22
CA PRO A 312 -6.82 -19.96 -2.03
C PRO A 312 -6.35 -20.91 -0.92
N PHE A 313 -5.45 -21.85 -1.22
CA PHE A 313 -5.01 -22.89 -0.28
C PHE A 313 -3.50 -22.90 -0.11
N LEU A 314 -3.05 -22.98 1.15
CA LEU A 314 -1.65 -22.96 1.53
C LEU A 314 -0.82 -24.08 0.89
N SER A 315 -1.32 -25.32 0.91
CA SER A 315 -0.63 -26.48 0.31
C SER A 315 -0.40 -26.33 -1.19
N ILE A 316 -1.34 -25.70 -1.89
CA ILE A 316 -1.20 -25.41 -3.33
C ILE A 316 -0.21 -24.26 -3.53
N LEU A 317 -0.18 -23.27 -2.63
CA LEU A 317 0.74 -22.16 -2.69
C LEU A 317 2.19 -22.65 -2.57
N GLU A 318 2.49 -23.46 -1.56
CA GLU A 318 3.83 -24.05 -1.34
C GLU A 318 4.27 -24.89 -2.55
N GLN A 319 3.36 -25.72 -3.09
CA GLN A 319 3.65 -26.51 -4.29
C GLN A 319 3.94 -25.63 -5.51
N ASN A 320 3.14 -24.60 -5.74
CA ASN A 320 3.34 -23.68 -6.86
C ASN A 320 4.61 -22.83 -6.69
N ALA A 321 4.90 -22.37 -5.48
CA ALA A 321 6.13 -21.65 -5.19
C ALA A 321 7.37 -22.50 -5.50
N ALA A 322 7.35 -23.78 -5.13
CA ALA A 322 8.42 -24.72 -5.47
C ALA A 322 8.58 -24.91 -6.99
N GLU A 323 7.48 -24.99 -7.76
CA GLU A 323 7.54 -25.07 -9.23
C GLU A 323 8.04 -23.76 -9.86
N ILE A 324 7.64 -22.61 -9.33
CA ILE A 324 8.11 -21.30 -9.81
C ILE A 324 9.61 -21.17 -9.55
N ARG A 325 10.11 -21.54 -8.36
CA ARG A 325 11.55 -21.51 -8.03
C ARG A 325 12.42 -22.33 -8.96
N LYS A 326 11.93 -23.45 -9.46
CA LYS A 326 12.66 -24.26 -10.46
C LYS A 326 12.98 -23.48 -11.75
N VAL A 327 12.20 -22.45 -12.05
CA VAL A 327 12.35 -21.61 -13.24
C VAL A 327 13.06 -20.30 -12.93
N THR A 328 12.71 -19.65 -11.80
CA THR A 328 13.17 -18.29 -11.46
C THR A 328 14.36 -18.27 -10.49
N GLY A 329 14.68 -19.39 -9.84
CA GLY A 329 15.59 -19.45 -8.69
C GLY A 329 14.94 -18.94 -7.40
N ASP A 330 15.61 -19.18 -6.26
CA ASP A 330 15.08 -18.84 -4.93
C ASP A 330 14.92 -17.33 -4.72
N ALA A 331 15.87 -16.55 -5.17
CA ALA A 331 15.84 -15.09 -5.03
C ALA A 331 14.72 -14.39 -5.82
N GLY A 332 14.13 -15.09 -6.80
CA GLY A 332 13.03 -14.57 -7.64
C GLY A 332 11.64 -14.72 -7.03
N VAL A 333 11.49 -15.41 -5.90
CA VAL A 333 10.19 -15.79 -5.34
C VAL A 333 10.05 -15.31 -3.90
N LEU A 334 9.10 -14.42 -3.65
CA LEU A 334 8.66 -14.07 -2.30
C LEU A 334 7.37 -14.82 -1.98
N GLU A 335 7.42 -15.74 -1.02
CA GLU A 335 6.22 -16.35 -0.46
C GLU A 335 5.64 -15.47 0.65
N HIS A 336 4.31 -15.30 0.62
CA HIS A 336 3.59 -14.53 1.62
C HIS A 336 2.37 -15.30 2.11
N HIS A 337 2.52 -15.96 3.27
CA HIS A 337 1.45 -16.71 3.94
C HIS A 337 1.76 -16.90 5.43
N SER A 338 0.77 -17.37 6.22
CA SER A 338 0.86 -17.48 7.67
C SER A 338 1.94 -18.44 8.20
N ASN A 339 2.38 -19.41 7.38
CA ASN A 339 3.35 -20.41 7.79
C ASN A 339 4.82 -20.08 7.40
N VAL A 340 5.03 -18.94 6.74
CA VAL A 340 6.41 -18.51 6.45
C VAL A 340 7.07 -18.12 7.77
N ILE A 341 7.95 -18.96 8.24
CA ILE A 341 8.87 -18.61 9.32
C ILE A 341 9.95 -17.73 8.68
N ARG A 342 9.84 -16.42 8.87
CA ARG A 342 10.95 -15.53 8.57
C ARG A 342 12.04 -15.87 9.56
N GLN A 343 13.18 -16.37 9.10
CA GLN A 343 14.39 -16.30 9.88
C GLN A 343 14.68 -14.81 10.05
N THR A 344 14.27 -14.25 11.17
CA THR A 344 14.83 -13.00 11.65
C THR A 344 16.25 -13.38 12.02
N ASP A 345 17.21 -12.96 11.23
CA ASP A 345 18.57 -12.86 11.69
C ASP A 345 18.52 -11.95 12.92
N ASP A 346 18.84 -12.54 14.09
CA ASP A 346 18.89 -11.89 15.40
C ASP A 346 19.91 -10.74 15.41
#